data_fbe5b1e47637c5e5c106840a557b73db
#
_entry.id   fbe5b1e47637c5e5c106840a557b73db
#
_cell.length_a   1.000
_cell.length_b   1.000
_cell.length_c   1.000
_cell.angle_alpha   90.00
_cell.angle_beta   90.00
_cell.angle_gamma   90.00
#
_symmetry.space_group_name_H-M   'P 1'
#
loop_
_entity.id
_entity.type
_entity.pdbx_description
1 polymer ?
#
loop_
_entity_poly.entity_id
_entity_poly.type
_entity_poly.pdbx_seq_one_letter_code
_entity_poly.pdbx_strand_id
1 'polypeptide(L)'
;MHNVLTESKKVVVLFAVENEINGKEIPKVRKMFALVKKFGEYYLKNFTPKLVERLHKGYNLDKFKRDCVAGLTVAVISIPLAMALAIASGVTPAQGLYTAIVAGFFIALLGGSRYQIGGPTGAFVVVIFGVMQQYGYDGLAMTMLIAGMVLIIAGYLKLGTYIKYIPYPVVVGFTAGIGLLLISTQVKDLLGLQIDN
;
A
#
# COMPACT_ATOMS: atom_id res chain seq x y z
N MET A 1 2.41 18.75 9.19
CA MET A 1 0.96 18.46 9.17
C MET A 1 0.12 19.51 9.86
N HIS A 2 0.59 20.11 10.96
CA HIS A 2 -0.08 21.27 11.61
C HIS A 2 -0.24 22.46 10.66
N ASN A 3 0.74 22.70 9.77
CA ASN A 3 0.71 23.79 8.77
C ASN A 3 -0.34 23.58 7.67
N VAL A 4 -0.57 22.34 7.20
CA VAL A 4 -1.55 22.07 6.14
C VAL A 4 -2.98 22.25 6.66
N LEU A 5 -3.25 21.85 7.91
CA LEU A 5 -4.52 22.08 8.58
C LEU A 5 -4.73 23.56 8.91
N THR A 6 -3.66 24.29 9.19
CA THR A 6 -3.67 25.73 9.46
C THR A 6 -3.88 26.53 8.16
N GLU A 7 -3.25 26.13 7.06
CA GLU A 7 -3.46 26.73 5.74
C GLU A 7 -4.84 26.44 5.18
N SER A 8 -5.35 25.22 5.31
CA SER A 8 -6.74 24.88 4.93
C SER A 8 -7.76 25.70 5.78
N LYS A 9 -7.52 25.90 7.08
CA LYS A 9 -8.33 26.77 7.91
C LYS A 9 -8.23 28.24 7.51
N LYS A 10 -7.05 28.73 7.14
CA LYS A 10 -6.86 30.11 6.66
C LYS A 10 -7.61 30.35 5.34
N VAL A 11 -7.55 29.41 4.38
CA VAL A 11 -8.28 29.53 3.12
C VAL A 11 -9.79 29.53 3.36
N VAL A 12 -10.29 28.69 4.29
CA VAL A 12 -11.72 28.66 4.64
C VAL A 12 -12.14 29.94 5.36
N VAL A 13 -11.28 30.47 6.25
CA VAL A 13 -11.55 31.75 6.98
C VAL A 13 -11.48 32.94 6.03
N LEU A 14 -10.52 33.00 5.09
CA LEU A 14 -10.42 34.05 4.08
C LEU A 14 -11.67 34.10 3.18
N PHE A 15 -12.15 32.93 2.73
CA PHE A 15 -13.38 32.85 1.94
C PHE A 15 -14.64 33.19 2.74
N ALA A 16 -14.67 32.83 4.03
CA ALA A 16 -15.79 33.19 4.90
C ALA A 16 -15.83 34.72 5.17
N VAL A 17 -14.66 35.33 5.37
CA VAL A 17 -14.51 36.77 5.57
C VAL A 17 -14.84 37.54 4.28
N GLU A 18 -14.45 37.06 3.11
CA GLU A 18 -14.75 37.68 1.81
C GLU A 18 -16.24 37.62 1.47
N ASN A 19 -16.95 36.58 1.93
CA ASN A 19 -18.41 36.48 1.79
C ASN A 19 -19.18 37.33 2.83
N GLU A 20 -18.62 37.55 4.01
CA GLU A 20 -19.22 38.43 5.05
C GLU A 20 -19.15 39.90 4.65
N ILE A 21 -18.10 40.28 3.89
CA ILE A 21 -17.93 41.63 3.35
C ILE A 21 -18.94 41.95 2.23
N ASN A 22 -19.43 40.93 1.49
CA ASN A 22 -20.34 41.13 0.35
C ASN A 22 -21.83 40.98 0.68
N GLY A 23 -22.23 40.79 1.92
CA GLY A 23 -23.61 40.95 2.41
C GLY A 23 -24.70 40.10 1.76
N LYS A 24 -24.37 39.10 0.92
CA LYS A 24 -25.34 38.19 0.29
C LYS A 24 -25.01 36.74 0.69
N GLU A 25 -25.61 36.28 1.79
CA GLU A 25 -25.62 34.85 2.13
C GLU A 25 -26.37 34.07 1.04
N ILE A 26 -25.64 33.40 0.16
CA ILE A 26 -26.22 32.45 -0.78
C ILE A 26 -26.29 31.09 -0.05
N PRO A 27 -27.49 30.60 0.36
CA PRO A 27 -27.63 29.39 1.15
C PRO A 27 -27.07 28.13 0.45
N LYS A 28 -26.97 28.16 -0.90
CA LYS A 28 -26.32 27.14 -1.72
C LYS A 28 -24.81 27.04 -1.46
N VAL A 29 -24.11 28.17 -1.31
CA VAL A 29 -22.65 28.22 -1.07
C VAL A 29 -22.33 27.65 0.29
N ARG A 30 -23.11 28.00 1.33
CA ARG A 30 -22.96 27.47 2.69
C ARG A 30 -23.14 25.94 2.75
N LYS A 31 -24.13 25.40 2.04
CA LYS A 31 -24.34 23.95 1.92
C LYS A 31 -23.17 23.27 1.19
N MET A 32 -22.67 23.88 0.13
CA MET A 32 -21.51 23.38 -0.61
C MET A 32 -20.24 23.38 0.25
N PHE A 33 -20.00 24.46 1.01
CA PHE A 33 -18.87 24.53 1.95
C PHE A 33 -18.98 23.52 3.08
N ALA A 34 -20.16 23.33 3.65
CA ALA A 34 -20.39 22.30 4.67
C ALA A 34 -20.18 20.89 4.10
N LEU A 35 -20.57 20.65 2.86
CA LEU A 35 -20.30 19.39 2.14
C LEU A 35 -18.79 19.20 1.90
N VAL A 36 -18.09 20.21 1.37
CA VAL A 36 -16.64 20.16 1.14
C VAL A 36 -15.87 19.96 2.45
N LYS A 37 -16.25 20.64 3.52
CA LYS A 37 -15.66 20.46 4.84
C LYS A 37 -15.90 19.05 5.39
N LYS A 38 -17.14 18.55 5.32
CA LYS A 38 -17.51 17.20 5.74
C LYS A 38 -16.80 16.14 4.88
N PHE A 39 -16.65 16.38 3.59
CA PHE A 39 -15.85 15.55 2.68
C PHE A 39 -14.37 15.57 3.07
N GLY A 40 -13.78 16.74 3.27
CA GLY A 40 -12.38 16.88 3.68
C GLY A 40 -12.09 16.21 5.03
N GLU A 41 -12.94 16.41 6.04
CA GLU A 41 -12.80 15.75 7.35
C GLU A 41 -12.97 14.22 7.25
N TYR A 42 -13.90 13.75 6.41
CA TYR A 42 -14.11 12.34 6.16
C TYR A 42 -12.91 11.69 5.45
N TYR A 43 -12.33 12.35 4.43
CA TYR A 43 -11.15 11.86 3.73
C TYR A 43 -9.90 11.88 4.64
N LEU A 44 -9.64 12.98 5.34
CA LEU A 44 -8.52 13.08 6.26
C LEU A 44 -8.60 12.03 7.38
N LYS A 45 -9.78 11.77 7.93
CA LYS A 45 -9.98 10.75 8.96
C LYS A 45 -9.77 9.33 8.45
N ASN A 46 -10.14 9.05 7.19
CA ASN A 46 -10.07 7.70 6.62
C ASN A 46 -8.73 7.40 5.93
N PHE A 47 -7.98 8.43 5.51
CA PHE A 47 -6.69 8.29 4.83
C PHE A 47 -5.49 8.72 5.69
N THR A 48 -5.67 8.96 6.98
CA THR A 48 -4.53 9.20 7.89
C THR A 48 -3.72 7.92 8.06
N PRO A 49 -2.41 7.95 7.76
CA PRO A 49 -1.52 6.82 8.03
C PRO A 49 -1.59 6.40 9.49
N LYS A 50 -1.61 5.10 9.75
CA LYS A 50 -1.70 4.59 11.14
C LYS A 50 -0.48 4.95 12.00
N LEU A 51 0.65 5.21 11.37
CA LEU A 51 1.85 5.72 12.03
C LEU A 51 1.55 7.05 12.75
N VAL A 52 0.90 8.00 12.06
CA VAL A 52 0.57 9.32 12.63
C VAL A 52 -0.38 9.18 13.82
N GLU A 53 -1.41 8.32 13.71
CA GLU A 53 -2.33 8.03 14.81
C GLU A 53 -1.60 7.45 16.03
N ARG A 54 -0.61 6.58 15.81
CA ARG A 54 0.18 5.96 16.88
C ARG A 54 1.09 6.93 17.60
N LEU A 55 1.78 7.80 16.84
CA LEU A 55 2.64 8.83 17.41
C LEU A 55 1.85 9.81 18.30
N HIS A 56 0.63 10.19 17.89
CA HIS A 56 -0.23 11.07 18.68
C HIS A 56 -0.81 10.40 19.94
N LYS A 57 -0.98 9.07 19.97
CA LYS A 57 -1.51 8.32 21.12
C LYS A 57 -0.47 7.98 22.20
N GLY A 58 0.74 8.54 22.10
CA GLY A 58 1.83 8.28 23.02
C GLY A 58 2.59 7.00 22.69
N TYR A 59 3.66 7.17 21.93
CA TYR A 59 4.60 6.11 21.58
C TYR A 59 5.74 6.10 22.60
N ASN A 60 5.88 4.99 23.36
CA ASN A 60 6.87 4.87 24.41
C ASN A 60 8.07 4.04 23.95
N LEU A 61 9.23 4.25 24.55
CA LEU A 61 10.48 3.54 24.25
C LEU A 61 10.34 2.01 24.32
N ASP A 62 9.53 1.49 25.24
CA ASP A 62 9.30 0.05 25.35
C ASP A 62 8.52 -0.52 24.16
N LYS A 63 7.59 0.25 23.63
CA LYS A 63 6.87 -0.12 22.39
C LYS A 63 7.82 -0.09 21.20
N PHE A 64 8.69 0.93 21.12
CA PHE A 64 9.69 1.03 20.06
C PHE A 64 10.65 -0.17 20.07
N LYS A 65 11.15 -0.58 21.21
CA LYS A 65 12.02 -1.77 21.33
C LYS A 65 11.33 -3.05 20.84
N ARG A 66 10.07 -3.25 21.22
CA ARG A 66 9.27 -4.40 20.76
C ARG A 66 9.05 -4.36 19.25
N ASP A 67 8.74 -3.20 18.71
CA ASP A 67 8.52 -3.01 17.27
C ASP A 67 9.84 -3.23 16.49
N CYS A 68 11.00 -2.80 17.03
CA CYS A 68 12.31 -3.07 16.44
C CYS A 68 12.64 -4.58 16.41
N VAL A 69 12.39 -5.29 17.49
CA VAL A 69 12.63 -6.75 17.55
C VAL A 69 11.71 -7.47 16.57
N ALA A 70 10.43 -7.11 16.53
CA ALA A 70 9.47 -7.66 15.56
C ALA A 70 9.89 -7.35 14.12
N GLY A 71 10.29 -6.11 13.84
CA GLY A 71 10.78 -5.70 12.54
C GLY A 71 12.02 -6.45 12.08
N LEU A 72 12.99 -6.67 12.99
CA LEU A 72 14.19 -7.44 12.71
C LEU A 72 13.84 -8.90 12.38
N THR A 73 12.95 -9.52 13.15
CA THR A 73 12.50 -10.89 12.90
C THR A 73 11.87 -11.02 11.51
N VAL A 74 11.01 -10.08 11.13
CA VAL A 74 10.39 -10.06 9.80
C VAL A 74 11.42 -9.81 8.71
N ALA A 75 12.38 -8.90 8.92
CA ALA A 75 13.43 -8.61 7.95
C ALA A 75 14.26 -9.85 7.61
N VAL A 76 14.66 -10.65 8.62
CA VAL A 76 15.44 -11.90 8.43
C VAL A 76 14.68 -12.87 7.53
N ILE A 77 13.36 -12.98 7.67
CA ILE A 77 12.52 -13.86 6.84
C ILE A 77 12.28 -13.26 5.45
N SER A 78 12.10 -11.94 5.38
CA SER A 78 11.75 -11.24 4.13
C SER A 78 12.89 -11.15 3.13
N ILE A 79 14.15 -11.09 3.59
CA ILE A 79 15.33 -10.99 2.72
C ILE A 79 15.43 -12.18 1.75
N PRO A 80 15.55 -13.45 2.23
CA PRO A 80 15.63 -14.59 1.32
C PRO A 80 14.37 -14.77 0.48
N LEU A 81 13.20 -14.49 1.05
CA LEU A 81 11.93 -14.57 0.33
C LEU A 81 11.88 -13.58 -0.84
N ALA A 82 12.29 -12.32 -0.63
CA ALA A 82 12.31 -11.31 -1.67
C ALA A 82 13.27 -11.68 -2.80
N MET A 83 14.44 -12.23 -2.47
CA MET A 83 15.44 -12.69 -3.44
C MET A 83 14.92 -13.88 -4.25
N ALA A 84 14.32 -14.87 -3.59
CA ALA A 84 13.77 -16.05 -4.26
C ALA A 84 12.63 -15.69 -5.23
N LEU A 85 11.70 -14.84 -4.81
CA LEU A 85 10.59 -14.38 -5.65
C LEU A 85 11.07 -13.50 -6.82
N ALA A 86 12.15 -12.73 -6.63
CA ALA A 86 12.78 -11.98 -7.71
C ALA A 86 13.33 -12.91 -8.80
N ILE A 87 14.11 -13.93 -8.41
CA ILE A 87 14.64 -14.94 -9.35
C ILE A 87 13.48 -15.63 -10.08
N ALA A 88 12.47 -16.08 -9.35
CA ALA A 88 11.31 -16.72 -9.93
C ALA A 88 10.51 -15.82 -10.90
N SER A 89 10.61 -14.49 -10.71
CA SER A 89 10.00 -13.49 -11.59
C SER A 89 10.87 -13.08 -12.78
N GLY A 90 12.07 -13.66 -12.92
CA GLY A 90 13.01 -13.34 -14.00
C GLY A 90 13.81 -12.06 -13.82
N VAL A 91 13.87 -11.52 -12.58
CA VAL A 91 14.66 -10.33 -12.23
C VAL A 91 15.82 -10.72 -11.30
N THR A 92 16.79 -9.82 -11.15
CA THR A 92 17.95 -10.10 -10.30
C THR A 92 17.57 -10.08 -8.80
N PRO A 93 18.23 -10.91 -7.96
CA PRO A 93 18.00 -10.90 -6.50
C PRO A 93 18.16 -9.52 -5.87
N ALA A 94 19.12 -8.72 -6.35
CA ALA A 94 19.37 -7.37 -5.89
C ALA A 94 18.17 -6.44 -6.16
N GLN A 95 17.55 -6.53 -7.34
CA GLN A 95 16.35 -5.76 -7.68
C GLN A 95 15.18 -6.12 -6.76
N GLY A 96 15.00 -7.41 -6.45
CA GLY A 96 14.00 -7.85 -5.49
C GLY A 96 14.22 -7.29 -4.10
N LEU A 97 15.47 -7.27 -3.64
CA LEU A 97 15.84 -6.73 -2.33
C LEU A 97 15.62 -5.22 -2.26
N TYR A 98 16.07 -4.46 -3.26
CA TYR A 98 15.80 -3.02 -3.31
C TYR A 98 14.31 -2.70 -3.33
N THR A 99 13.53 -3.45 -4.10
CA THR A 99 12.08 -3.29 -4.15
C THR A 99 11.45 -3.57 -2.79
N ALA A 100 11.86 -4.65 -2.10
CA ALA A 100 11.34 -4.99 -0.78
C ALA A 100 11.66 -3.91 0.26
N ILE A 101 12.87 -3.34 0.26
CA ILE A 101 13.29 -2.27 1.17
C ILE A 101 12.46 -1.00 0.90
N VAL A 102 12.46 -0.52 -0.34
CA VAL A 102 11.83 0.76 -0.69
C VAL A 102 10.31 0.66 -0.55
N ALA A 103 9.69 -0.35 -1.18
CA ALA A 103 8.25 -0.53 -1.12
C ALA A 103 7.79 -0.84 0.32
N GLY A 104 8.49 -1.71 1.05
CA GLY A 104 8.19 -2.03 2.44
C GLY A 104 8.21 -0.79 3.34
N PHE A 105 9.20 0.09 3.17
CA PHE A 105 9.29 1.35 3.89
C PHE A 105 8.09 2.28 3.60
N PHE A 106 7.77 2.51 2.33
CA PHE A 106 6.64 3.38 1.98
C PHE A 106 5.28 2.79 2.38
N ILE A 107 5.10 1.48 2.26
CA ILE A 107 3.88 0.81 2.70
C ILE A 107 3.72 0.91 4.21
N ALA A 108 4.79 0.75 4.98
CA ALA A 108 4.76 0.91 6.43
C ALA A 108 4.50 2.37 6.85
N LEU A 109 5.08 3.33 6.14
CA LEU A 109 4.95 4.77 6.43
C LEU A 109 3.53 5.28 6.12
N LEU A 110 2.97 4.90 4.97
CA LEU A 110 1.69 5.39 4.47
C LEU A 110 0.53 4.45 4.75
N GLY A 111 0.80 3.25 5.27
CA GLY A 111 -0.17 2.19 5.45
C GLY A 111 -1.31 2.54 6.41
N GLY A 112 -2.49 2.02 6.10
CA GLY A 112 -3.70 2.14 6.92
C GLY A 112 -3.89 1.00 7.93
N SER A 113 -3.03 -0.02 7.93
CA SER A 113 -3.08 -1.16 8.84
C SER A 113 -1.99 -1.07 9.91
N ARG A 114 -2.27 -1.60 11.09
CA ARG A 114 -1.32 -1.63 12.22
C ARG A 114 -0.43 -2.86 12.23
N TYR A 115 -0.85 -3.92 11.54
CA TYR A 115 -0.24 -5.25 11.65
C TYR A 115 0.18 -5.81 10.28
N GLN A 116 -0.09 -5.08 9.20
CA GLN A 116 0.24 -5.51 7.85
C GLN A 116 1.63 -5.05 7.46
N ILE A 117 2.43 -5.98 6.96
CA ILE A 117 3.73 -5.70 6.36
C ILE A 117 3.58 -5.92 4.86
N GLY A 118 3.94 -4.90 4.07
CA GLY A 118 3.97 -5.02 2.62
C GLY A 118 5.20 -5.79 2.18
N GLY A 119 5.02 -6.73 1.25
CA GLY A 119 6.11 -7.51 0.73
C GLY A 119 5.74 -8.19 -0.58
N PRO A 120 6.69 -8.82 -1.25
CA PRO A 120 6.46 -9.57 -2.47
C PRO A 120 5.52 -10.75 -2.21
N THR A 121 4.73 -11.11 -3.21
CA THR A 121 3.82 -12.25 -3.14
C THR A 121 4.02 -13.21 -4.31
N GLY A 122 4.02 -14.50 -4.02
CA GLY A 122 4.14 -15.55 -5.03
C GLY A 122 3.00 -15.58 -6.05
N ALA A 123 1.82 -15.03 -5.71
CA ALA A 123 0.67 -15.00 -6.60
C ALA A 123 0.93 -14.24 -7.92
N PHE A 124 1.80 -13.24 -7.90
CA PHE A 124 2.09 -12.41 -9.07
C PHE A 124 3.34 -12.84 -9.83
N VAL A 125 4.10 -13.81 -9.34
CA VAL A 125 5.34 -14.26 -9.98
C VAL A 125 5.12 -14.61 -11.45
N VAL A 126 4.09 -15.41 -11.75
CA VAL A 126 3.78 -15.85 -13.13
C VAL A 126 3.46 -14.66 -14.03
N VAL A 127 2.70 -13.69 -13.52
CA VAL A 127 2.32 -12.48 -14.29
C VAL A 127 3.55 -11.62 -14.55
N ILE A 128 4.37 -11.39 -13.53
CA ILE A 128 5.60 -10.58 -13.64
C ILE A 128 6.58 -11.26 -14.59
N PHE A 129 6.78 -12.57 -14.46
CA PHE A 129 7.64 -13.34 -15.35
C PHE A 129 7.18 -13.23 -16.81
N GLY A 130 5.88 -13.35 -17.08
CA GLY A 130 5.32 -13.18 -18.44
C GLY A 130 5.59 -11.79 -19.02
N VAL A 131 5.45 -10.73 -18.22
CA VAL A 131 5.76 -9.37 -18.64
C VAL A 131 7.26 -9.21 -18.90
N MET A 132 8.12 -9.77 -18.04
CA MET A 132 9.57 -9.73 -18.20
C MET A 132 10.02 -10.41 -19.49
N GLN A 133 9.43 -11.56 -19.82
CA GLN A 133 9.78 -12.30 -21.04
C GLN A 133 9.36 -11.55 -22.32
N GLN A 134 8.23 -10.86 -22.31
CA GLN A 134 7.70 -10.18 -23.50
C GLN A 134 8.25 -8.77 -23.69
N TYR A 135 8.41 -8.01 -22.61
CA TYR A 135 8.68 -6.56 -22.66
C TYR A 135 9.96 -6.15 -21.94
N GLY A 136 10.65 -7.08 -21.30
CA GLY A 136 11.86 -6.79 -20.54
C GLY A 136 11.60 -5.94 -19.27
N TYR A 137 12.69 -5.45 -18.67
CA TYR A 137 12.63 -4.69 -17.43
C TYR A 137 11.92 -3.33 -17.60
N ASP A 138 12.12 -2.65 -18.72
CA ASP A 138 11.48 -1.36 -18.99
C ASP A 138 9.97 -1.50 -19.14
N GLY A 139 9.52 -2.57 -19.80
CA GLY A 139 8.10 -2.90 -19.88
C GLY A 139 7.50 -3.23 -18.53
N LEU A 140 8.22 -3.94 -17.67
CA LEU A 140 7.81 -4.19 -16.30
C LEU A 140 7.65 -2.90 -15.50
N ALA A 141 8.62 -1.97 -15.60
CA ALA A 141 8.57 -0.69 -14.92
C ALA A 141 7.33 0.13 -15.33
N MET A 142 7.03 0.20 -16.65
CA MET A 142 5.83 0.88 -17.15
C MET A 142 4.54 0.20 -16.66
N THR A 143 4.49 -1.11 -16.68
CA THR A 143 3.34 -1.88 -16.17
C THR A 143 3.09 -1.60 -14.70
N MET A 144 4.14 -1.53 -13.87
CA MET A 144 4.03 -1.21 -12.46
C MET A 144 3.57 0.22 -12.20
N LEU A 145 4.01 1.20 -13.01
CA LEU A 145 3.52 2.58 -12.93
C LEU A 145 2.01 2.65 -13.22
N ILE A 146 1.56 1.99 -14.29
CA ILE A 146 0.14 1.97 -14.66
C ILE A 146 -0.67 1.26 -13.56
N ALA A 147 -0.21 0.12 -13.07
CA ALA A 147 -0.86 -0.60 -11.97
C ALA A 147 -0.96 0.27 -10.70
N GLY A 148 0.11 1.02 -10.38
CA GLY A 148 0.11 1.98 -9.27
C GLY A 148 -0.95 3.07 -9.44
N MET A 149 -1.10 3.65 -10.63
CA MET A 149 -2.14 4.63 -10.91
C MET A 149 -3.54 4.05 -10.76
N VAL A 150 -3.77 2.84 -11.27
CA VAL A 150 -5.06 2.14 -11.12
C VAL A 150 -5.38 1.88 -9.64
N LEU A 151 -4.38 1.47 -8.84
CA LEU A 151 -4.55 1.25 -7.41
C LEU A 151 -4.86 2.55 -6.65
N ILE A 152 -4.25 3.68 -7.02
CA ILE A 152 -4.57 4.99 -6.44
C ILE A 152 -6.04 5.35 -6.73
N ILE A 153 -6.49 5.19 -7.97
CA ILE A 153 -7.88 5.44 -8.36
C ILE A 153 -8.83 4.49 -7.59
N ALA A 154 -8.51 3.21 -7.54
CA ALA A 154 -9.29 2.21 -6.79
C ALA A 154 -9.37 2.54 -5.29
N GLY A 155 -8.27 3.00 -4.70
CA GLY A 155 -8.23 3.48 -3.32
C GLY A 155 -9.11 4.71 -3.11
N TYR A 156 -9.07 5.67 -4.03
CA TYR A 156 -9.92 6.86 -3.99
C TYR A 156 -11.41 6.51 -4.08
N LEU A 157 -11.76 5.58 -4.96
CA LEU A 157 -13.12 5.05 -5.10
C LEU A 157 -13.55 4.11 -3.96
N LYS A 158 -12.63 3.82 -3.00
CA LYS A 158 -12.85 2.92 -1.85
C LYS A 158 -13.27 1.51 -2.25
N LEU A 159 -12.75 1.02 -3.37
CA LEU A 159 -13.07 -0.32 -3.87
C LEU A 159 -12.65 -1.41 -2.87
N GLY A 160 -11.65 -1.18 -2.02
CA GLY A 160 -11.29 -2.07 -0.92
C GLY A 160 -12.42 -2.41 0.05
N THR A 161 -13.47 -1.57 0.12
CA THR A 161 -14.65 -1.84 0.96
C THR A 161 -15.44 -3.06 0.46
N TYR A 162 -15.33 -3.39 -0.84
CA TYR A 162 -16.04 -4.52 -1.43
C TYR A 162 -15.43 -5.88 -1.08
N ILE A 163 -14.19 -5.93 -0.55
CA ILE A 163 -13.52 -7.15 -0.09
C ILE A 163 -14.36 -7.90 0.95
N LYS A 164 -15.14 -7.19 1.76
CA LYS A 164 -16.03 -7.80 2.76
C LYS A 164 -17.12 -8.70 2.17
N TYR A 165 -17.39 -8.58 0.87
CA TYR A 165 -18.38 -9.42 0.19
C TYR A 165 -17.77 -10.69 -0.42
N ILE A 166 -16.43 -10.83 -0.37
CA ILE A 166 -15.77 -12.05 -0.85
C ILE A 166 -16.00 -13.16 0.16
N PRO A 167 -16.60 -14.29 -0.24
CA PRO A 167 -16.85 -15.41 0.66
C PRO A 167 -15.53 -15.99 1.21
N TYR A 168 -15.53 -16.36 2.48
CA TYR A 168 -14.35 -16.93 3.16
C TYR A 168 -13.73 -18.14 2.42
N PRO A 169 -14.53 -19.10 1.86
CA PRO A 169 -13.96 -20.21 1.10
C PRO A 169 -13.11 -19.79 -0.10
N VAL A 170 -13.44 -18.67 -0.76
CA VAL A 170 -12.66 -18.14 -1.88
C VAL A 170 -11.28 -17.67 -1.40
N VAL A 171 -11.23 -16.98 -0.26
CA VAL A 171 -9.97 -16.52 0.33
C VAL A 171 -9.08 -17.69 0.74
N VAL A 172 -9.66 -18.71 1.37
CA VAL A 172 -8.93 -19.93 1.76
C VAL A 172 -8.44 -20.69 0.55
N GLY A 173 -9.29 -20.89 -0.47
CA GLY A 173 -8.91 -21.56 -1.72
C GLY A 173 -7.79 -20.84 -2.45
N PHE A 174 -7.87 -19.52 -2.54
CA PHE A 174 -6.82 -18.68 -3.13
C PHE A 174 -5.48 -18.81 -2.39
N THR A 175 -5.51 -18.73 -1.06
CA THR A 175 -4.30 -18.84 -0.23
C THR A 175 -3.68 -20.23 -0.32
N ALA A 176 -4.50 -21.28 -0.28
CA ALA A 176 -4.05 -22.66 -0.44
C ALA A 176 -3.45 -22.89 -1.84
N GLY A 177 -4.09 -22.36 -2.89
CA GLY A 177 -3.60 -22.44 -4.27
C GLY A 177 -2.23 -21.78 -4.44
N ILE A 178 -2.03 -20.59 -3.85
CA ILE A 178 -0.71 -19.93 -3.83
C ILE A 178 0.32 -20.80 -3.11
N GLY A 179 -0.04 -21.38 -1.96
CA GLY A 179 0.85 -22.26 -1.21
C GLY A 179 1.31 -23.46 -2.02
N LEU A 180 0.38 -24.13 -2.69
CA LEU A 180 0.68 -25.27 -3.58
C LEU A 180 1.57 -24.85 -4.77
N LEU A 181 1.29 -23.70 -5.37
CA LEU A 181 2.09 -23.17 -6.47
C LEU A 181 3.52 -22.87 -6.01
N LEU A 182 3.71 -22.25 -4.85
CA LEU A 182 5.03 -21.99 -4.29
C LEU A 182 5.79 -23.29 -3.98
N ILE A 183 5.14 -24.27 -3.37
CA ILE A 183 5.76 -25.57 -3.13
C ILE A 183 6.21 -26.21 -4.44
N SER A 184 5.35 -26.25 -5.45
CA SER A 184 5.65 -26.86 -6.73
C SER A 184 6.84 -26.19 -7.44
N THR A 185 6.97 -24.88 -7.39
CA THR A 185 8.10 -24.14 -7.96
C THR A 185 9.40 -24.37 -7.19
N GLN A 186 9.33 -24.53 -5.86
CA GLN A 186 10.52 -24.73 -5.03
C GLN A 186 11.05 -26.18 -5.04
N VAL A 187 10.22 -27.17 -5.38
CA VAL A 187 10.66 -28.57 -5.50
C VAL A 187 11.76 -28.74 -6.54
N LYS A 188 11.67 -28.04 -7.66
CA LYS A 188 12.71 -28.02 -8.71
C LYS A 188 14.06 -27.57 -8.14
N ASP A 189 14.07 -26.45 -7.41
CA ASP A 189 15.27 -25.86 -6.85
C ASP A 189 15.84 -26.70 -5.71
N LEU A 190 14.95 -27.27 -4.87
CA LEU A 190 15.33 -28.15 -3.76
C LEU A 190 16.01 -29.45 -4.24
N LEU A 191 15.54 -30.01 -5.35
CA LEU A 191 16.08 -31.25 -5.94
C LEU A 191 17.25 -30.99 -6.89
N GLY A 192 17.62 -29.73 -7.14
CA GLY A 192 18.70 -29.36 -8.04
C GLY A 192 18.45 -29.77 -9.48
N LEU A 193 17.18 -29.94 -9.90
CA LEU A 193 16.81 -30.35 -11.22
C LEU A 193 17.01 -29.21 -12.23
N GLN A 194 17.93 -29.38 -13.15
CA GLN A 194 18.07 -28.52 -14.34
C GLN A 194 17.08 -28.97 -15.39
N ILE A 195 15.86 -28.47 -15.36
CA ILE A 195 14.84 -28.69 -16.38
C ILE A 195 14.86 -27.44 -17.27
N ASP A 196 15.43 -27.56 -18.46
CA ASP A 196 15.33 -26.53 -19.49
C ASP A 196 13.87 -26.44 -19.94
N ASN A 197 13.36 -25.21 -19.99
CA ASN A 197 12.01 -24.91 -20.51
C ASN A 197 12.08 -24.74 -22.01
#